data_d6301711ff9efa3346f2e55498a7410c
#
_entry.id   d6301711ff9efa3346f2e55498a7410c
#
_cell.length_a   1.000
_cell.length_b   1.000
_cell.length_c   1.000
_cell.angle_alpha   90.00
_cell.angle_beta   90.00
_cell.angle_gamma   90.00
#
_symmetry.space_group_name_H-M   'P 1'
#
loop_
_entity.id
_entity.type
_entity.pdbx_description
1 polymer ?
#
loop_
_entity_poly.entity_id
_entity_poly.type
_entity_poly.pdbx_seq_one_letter_code
_entity_poly.pdbx_strand_id
1 'polypeptide(L)'
;MKNKLNSISAFQFYQLVRYATLILTGIIFTKTTITQTEIGEYETFVFIAGAVSFFWLNGLQKALLPLTSTNKNTKSHIFSSFVVLQVFSIVAAVFLFFLQPLFSNFLLNGKNIPEIWLLLLFIIFGVPANLIEYFYIIKKQNNAIVIYSIVSFSVQLLLVALPVIFGHGISMALKGLVLSSVLRYLWLLIILISNHEINYSHTFVKEHLKLGGPLILATFLSGSAQFVDGFIVTSYFDEGTFAIFRYGARELPLAMLLANALSTAMLPDFANENQLKLNLEKLKQSVTRLSHFLFPLTAAMLLITHPVFPVIFNPKFAESATIFNIYLLIIISRLLLPQTLLNGLQISKPIIIAALLELIMNVSLSLILVKYFGITGIAFATFIAYLFEKIYLTVQVKRKLQVRLHEYIPVKIYAFYSFAILAIFAFVEFII
;
A
#
# COMPACT_ATOMS: atom_id res chain seq x y z
N MET A 1 30.14 -15.06 -12.89
CA MET A 1 29.82 -14.19 -11.73
C MET A 1 28.35 -14.43 -11.35
N LYS A 2 28.06 -15.09 -10.23
CA LYS A 2 26.70 -15.19 -9.70
C LYS A 2 26.35 -13.81 -9.15
N ASN A 3 25.51 -13.04 -9.83
CA ASN A 3 24.90 -11.82 -9.25
C ASN A 3 24.14 -12.24 -7.99
N LYS A 4 24.73 -12.03 -6.83
CA LYS A 4 24.02 -12.19 -5.56
C LYS A 4 22.94 -11.12 -5.52
N LEU A 5 21.68 -11.54 -5.49
CA LEU A 5 20.55 -10.64 -5.22
C LEU A 5 20.89 -9.77 -4.00
N ASN A 6 20.73 -8.47 -4.13
CA ASN A 6 20.86 -7.59 -2.97
C ASN A 6 19.56 -7.61 -2.14
N SER A 7 19.62 -7.16 -0.89
CA SER A 7 18.46 -7.20 0.03
C SER A 7 17.30 -6.35 -0.48
N ILE A 8 17.58 -5.26 -1.20
CA ILE A 8 16.55 -4.38 -1.79
C ILE A 8 15.77 -5.14 -2.88
N SER A 9 16.50 -5.78 -3.82
CA SER A 9 15.85 -6.54 -4.91
C SER A 9 15.08 -7.75 -4.39
N ALA A 10 15.57 -8.44 -3.35
CA ALA A 10 14.86 -9.56 -2.74
C ALA A 10 13.57 -9.09 -2.04
N PHE A 11 13.60 -7.95 -1.35
CA PHE A 11 12.41 -7.38 -0.72
C PHE A 11 11.41 -6.84 -1.76
N GLN A 12 11.87 -6.21 -2.83
CA GLN A 12 11.01 -5.80 -3.95
C GLN A 12 10.32 -7.01 -4.60
N PHE A 13 11.05 -8.11 -4.80
CA PHE A 13 10.48 -9.37 -5.30
C PHE A 13 9.40 -9.91 -4.36
N TYR A 14 9.65 -9.94 -3.05
CA TYR A 14 8.65 -10.31 -2.03
C TYR A 14 7.37 -9.48 -2.18
N GLN A 15 7.49 -8.15 -2.26
CA GLN A 15 6.34 -7.26 -2.43
C GLN A 15 5.57 -7.53 -3.73
N LEU A 16 6.30 -7.83 -4.80
CA LEU A 16 5.71 -8.11 -6.11
C LEU A 16 4.93 -9.43 -6.10
N VAL A 17 5.47 -10.49 -5.51
CA VAL A 17 4.78 -11.79 -5.36
C VAL A 17 3.54 -11.64 -4.47
N ARG A 18 3.65 -10.92 -3.36
CA ARG A 18 2.51 -10.59 -2.49
C ARG A 18 1.39 -9.88 -3.26
N TYR A 19 1.75 -8.86 -4.03
CA TYR A 19 0.78 -8.09 -4.82
C TYR A 19 0.15 -8.92 -5.94
N ALA A 20 0.96 -9.72 -6.64
CA ALA A 20 0.47 -10.65 -7.67
C ALA A 20 -0.53 -11.66 -7.10
N THR A 21 -0.28 -12.18 -5.89
CA THR A 21 -1.21 -13.10 -5.21
C THR A 21 -2.56 -12.44 -4.94
N LEU A 22 -2.58 -11.17 -4.49
CA LEU A 22 -3.83 -10.43 -4.28
C LEU A 22 -4.62 -10.22 -5.58
N ILE A 23 -3.93 -9.90 -6.68
CA ILE A 23 -4.58 -9.75 -7.99
C ILE A 23 -5.12 -11.09 -8.47
N LEU A 24 -4.31 -12.15 -8.43
CA LEU A 24 -4.71 -13.50 -8.87
C LEU A 24 -5.91 -14.03 -8.07
N THR A 25 -5.93 -13.81 -6.75
CA THR A 25 -7.07 -14.16 -5.91
C THR A 25 -8.34 -13.47 -6.42
N GLY A 26 -8.29 -12.16 -6.67
CA GLY A 26 -9.42 -11.41 -7.21
C GLY A 26 -9.88 -11.91 -8.57
N ILE A 27 -8.94 -12.17 -9.49
CA ILE A 27 -9.25 -12.72 -10.82
C ILE A 27 -9.95 -14.08 -10.69
N ILE A 28 -9.40 -14.98 -9.87
CA ILE A 28 -9.99 -16.32 -9.66
C ILE A 28 -11.41 -16.18 -9.11
N PHE A 29 -11.62 -15.35 -8.10
CA PHE A 29 -12.93 -15.13 -7.51
C PHE A 29 -13.97 -14.71 -8.55
N THR A 30 -13.63 -13.77 -9.42
CA THR A 30 -14.56 -13.30 -10.45
C THR A 30 -14.84 -14.33 -11.56
N LYS A 31 -14.05 -15.40 -11.67
CA LYS A 31 -14.26 -16.50 -12.63
C LYS A 31 -14.97 -17.72 -12.03
N THR A 32 -15.35 -17.64 -10.77
CA THR A 32 -16.09 -18.70 -10.06
C THR A 32 -17.56 -18.33 -9.91
N THR A 33 -18.30 -19.17 -9.19
CA THR A 33 -19.75 -19.00 -8.96
C THR A 33 -20.10 -18.03 -7.83
N ILE A 34 -19.11 -17.53 -7.08
CA ILE A 34 -19.37 -16.60 -5.98
C ILE A 34 -19.90 -15.25 -6.50
N THR A 35 -20.75 -14.63 -5.70
CA THR A 35 -21.40 -13.37 -6.02
C THR A 35 -20.48 -12.17 -5.78
N GLN A 36 -20.82 -11.00 -6.34
CA GLN A 36 -20.11 -9.75 -6.04
C GLN A 36 -20.17 -9.41 -4.55
N THR A 37 -21.29 -9.69 -3.89
CA THR A 37 -21.45 -9.48 -2.44
C THR A 37 -20.45 -10.32 -1.64
N GLU A 38 -20.33 -11.62 -1.94
CA GLU A 38 -19.35 -12.49 -1.29
C GLU A 38 -17.90 -12.04 -1.53
N ILE A 39 -17.58 -11.58 -2.74
CA ILE A 39 -16.28 -10.96 -3.03
C ILE A 39 -16.09 -9.72 -2.17
N GLY A 40 -17.11 -8.89 -2.04
CA GLY A 40 -17.11 -7.70 -1.20
C GLY A 40 -16.90 -8.00 0.29
N GLU A 41 -17.49 -9.08 0.80
CA GLU A 41 -17.25 -9.57 2.18
C GLU A 41 -15.76 -9.91 2.39
N TYR A 42 -15.14 -10.62 1.43
CA TYR A 42 -13.72 -10.92 1.49
C TYR A 42 -12.86 -9.64 1.46
N GLU A 43 -13.16 -8.72 0.54
CA GLU A 43 -12.45 -7.45 0.44
C GLU A 43 -12.64 -6.58 1.69
N THR A 44 -13.84 -6.58 2.28
CA THR A 44 -14.14 -5.87 3.54
C THR A 44 -13.34 -6.46 4.70
N PHE A 45 -13.25 -7.80 4.79
CA PHE A 45 -12.44 -8.48 5.80
C PHE A 45 -10.97 -8.06 5.71
N VAL A 46 -10.36 -8.14 4.53
CA VAL A 46 -8.96 -7.76 4.29
C VAL A 46 -8.75 -6.26 4.52
N PHE A 47 -9.71 -5.44 4.12
CA PHE A 47 -9.68 -3.99 4.29
C PHE A 47 -9.69 -3.60 5.77
N ILE A 48 -10.59 -4.14 6.59
CA ILE A 48 -10.65 -3.84 8.03
C ILE A 48 -9.37 -4.31 8.73
N ALA A 49 -8.90 -5.54 8.42
CA ALA A 49 -7.62 -6.03 8.96
C ALA A 49 -6.45 -5.07 8.66
N GLY A 50 -6.41 -4.59 7.42
CA GLY A 50 -5.43 -3.59 6.99
C GLY A 50 -5.58 -2.27 7.73
N ALA A 51 -6.78 -1.70 7.77
CA ALA A 51 -7.06 -0.40 8.38
C ALA A 51 -6.73 -0.35 9.87
N VAL A 52 -6.99 -1.44 10.60
CA VAL A 52 -6.71 -1.53 12.04
C VAL A 52 -5.23 -1.74 12.33
N SER A 53 -4.45 -2.27 11.38
CA SER A 53 -3.06 -2.69 11.63
C SER A 53 -1.98 -1.86 10.94
N PHE A 54 -2.27 -1.20 9.79
CA PHE A 54 -1.24 -0.63 8.92
C PHE A 54 -0.32 0.38 9.61
N PHE A 55 -0.87 1.26 10.44
CA PHE A 55 -0.13 2.40 10.98
C PHE A 55 0.88 1.98 12.06
N TRP A 56 0.46 1.14 12.99
CA TRP A 56 1.36 0.67 14.04
C TRP A 56 2.32 -0.41 13.53
N LEU A 57 1.88 -1.30 12.65
CA LEU A 57 2.74 -2.31 12.04
C LEU A 57 3.88 -1.64 11.26
N ASN A 58 3.55 -0.78 10.29
CA ASN A 58 4.55 -0.11 9.46
C ASN A 58 5.43 0.84 10.29
N GLY A 59 4.87 1.52 11.30
CA GLY A 59 5.64 2.39 12.19
C GLY A 59 6.69 1.65 13.00
N LEU A 60 6.32 0.51 13.60
CA LEU A 60 7.22 -0.36 14.34
C LEU A 60 8.26 -1.03 13.44
N GLN A 61 7.87 -1.49 12.26
CA GLN A 61 8.79 -2.07 11.29
C GLN A 61 9.84 -1.07 10.78
N LYS A 62 9.45 0.18 10.53
CA LYS A 62 10.39 1.25 10.16
C LYS A 62 11.39 1.56 11.29
N ALA A 63 10.98 1.44 12.55
CA ALA A 63 11.85 1.63 13.71
C ALA A 63 12.85 0.48 13.90
N LEU A 64 12.50 -0.74 13.47
CA LEU A 64 13.29 -1.94 13.72
C LEU A 64 14.65 -1.92 12.99
N LEU A 65 14.67 -1.54 11.71
CA LEU A 65 15.90 -1.60 10.90
C LEU A 65 17.04 -0.71 11.44
N PRO A 66 16.83 0.59 11.78
CA PRO A 66 17.86 1.40 12.38
C PRO A 66 18.39 0.85 13.71
N LEU A 67 17.50 0.36 14.58
CA LEU A 67 17.87 -0.17 15.90
C LEU A 67 18.73 -1.44 15.81
N THR A 68 18.49 -2.26 14.78
CA THR A 68 19.28 -3.48 14.56
C THR A 68 20.60 -3.23 13.86
N SER A 69 20.74 -2.11 13.14
CA SER A 69 21.98 -1.76 12.45
C SER A 69 23.05 -1.20 13.40
N THR A 70 22.65 -0.55 14.48
CA THR A 70 23.55 0.14 15.43
C THR A 70 24.05 -0.76 16.55
N ASN A 71 23.33 -1.83 16.90
CA ASN A 71 23.64 -2.70 18.02
C ASN A 71 24.12 -4.10 17.56
N LYS A 72 25.31 -4.54 18.07
CA LYS A 72 25.87 -5.86 17.72
C LYS A 72 25.08 -7.06 18.28
N ASN A 73 24.19 -6.86 19.24
CA ASN A 73 23.44 -7.95 19.90
C ASN A 73 22.05 -8.14 19.27
N THR A 74 22.03 -8.56 18.00
CA THR A 74 20.79 -8.71 17.22
C THR A 74 19.84 -9.81 17.74
N LYS A 75 20.34 -10.77 18.52
CA LYS A 75 19.54 -11.95 18.97
C LYS A 75 18.35 -11.58 19.85
N SER A 76 18.50 -10.63 20.78
CA SER A 76 17.40 -10.19 21.65
C SER A 76 16.43 -9.21 20.96
N HIS A 77 16.85 -8.59 19.86
CA HIS A 77 16.07 -7.55 19.22
C HIS A 77 14.88 -8.10 18.44
N ILE A 78 15.08 -9.22 17.73
CA ILE A 78 14.04 -9.81 16.88
C ILE A 78 12.92 -10.41 17.74
N PHE A 79 13.25 -11.17 18.79
CA PHE A 79 12.26 -11.71 19.70
C PHE A 79 11.50 -10.61 20.45
N SER A 80 12.22 -9.59 20.93
CA SER A 80 11.58 -8.43 21.58
C SER A 80 10.65 -7.69 20.63
N SER A 81 11.00 -7.54 19.35
CA SER A 81 10.12 -6.99 18.33
C SER A 81 8.91 -7.86 18.09
N PHE A 82 9.07 -9.19 18.04
CA PHE A 82 7.95 -10.11 17.95
C PHE A 82 6.98 -9.93 19.12
N VAL A 83 7.49 -9.83 20.37
CA VAL A 83 6.63 -9.60 21.54
C VAL A 83 5.87 -8.28 21.42
N VAL A 84 6.52 -7.20 20.98
CA VAL A 84 5.85 -5.91 20.77
C VAL A 84 4.74 -6.05 19.73
N LEU A 85 5.03 -6.62 18.55
CA LEU A 85 4.05 -6.82 17.51
C LEU A 85 2.89 -7.71 17.95
N GLN A 86 3.19 -8.76 18.73
CA GLN A 86 2.17 -9.66 19.26
C GLN A 86 1.22 -8.94 20.22
N VAL A 87 1.77 -8.14 21.13
CA VAL A 87 0.97 -7.34 22.08
C VAL A 87 0.08 -6.35 21.32
N PHE A 88 0.63 -5.62 20.34
CA PHE A 88 -0.15 -4.70 19.53
C PHE A 88 -1.24 -5.42 18.73
N SER A 89 -0.98 -6.62 18.21
CA SER A 89 -1.99 -7.42 17.48
C SER A 89 -3.13 -7.86 18.40
N ILE A 90 -2.81 -8.30 19.62
CA ILE A 90 -3.83 -8.68 20.60
C ILE A 90 -4.65 -7.44 21.01
N VAL A 91 -3.99 -6.32 21.31
CA VAL A 91 -4.67 -5.07 21.66
C VAL A 91 -5.58 -4.60 20.50
N ALA A 92 -5.11 -4.68 19.26
CA ALA A 92 -5.89 -4.30 18.08
C ALA A 92 -7.11 -5.22 17.90
N ALA A 93 -6.95 -6.54 18.11
CA ALA A 93 -8.04 -7.50 18.04
C ALA A 93 -9.09 -7.26 19.16
N VAL A 94 -8.64 -7.03 20.40
CA VAL A 94 -9.52 -6.70 21.54
C VAL A 94 -10.25 -5.39 21.28
N PHE A 95 -9.55 -4.36 20.82
CA PHE A 95 -10.12 -3.07 20.46
C PHE A 95 -11.20 -3.22 19.38
N LEU A 96 -10.91 -3.96 18.31
CA LEU A 96 -11.86 -4.21 17.23
C LEU A 96 -13.10 -4.99 17.74
N PHE A 97 -12.90 -5.98 18.61
CA PHE A 97 -14.00 -6.74 19.20
C PHE A 97 -14.97 -5.85 19.99
N PHE A 98 -14.47 -4.99 20.87
CA PHE A 98 -15.31 -4.08 21.65
C PHE A 98 -15.90 -2.93 20.84
N LEU A 99 -15.22 -2.47 19.82
CA LEU A 99 -15.70 -1.41 18.93
C LEU A 99 -16.47 -1.93 17.71
N GLN A 100 -16.70 -3.25 17.60
CA GLN A 100 -17.49 -3.82 16.51
C GLN A 100 -18.82 -3.08 16.26
N PRO A 101 -19.65 -2.72 17.28
CA PRO A 101 -20.88 -1.99 17.04
C PRO A 101 -20.65 -0.61 16.42
N LEU A 102 -19.56 0.07 16.81
CA LEU A 102 -19.19 1.35 16.24
C LEU A 102 -18.78 1.23 14.77
N PHE A 103 -17.92 0.25 14.45
CA PHE A 103 -17.54 -0.05 13.07
C PHE A 103 -18.74 -0.42 12.22
N SER A 104 -19.62 -1.30 12.70
CA SER A 104 -20.85 -1.69 11.99
C SER A 104 -21.74 -0.48 11.71
N ASN A 105 -22.04 0.33 12.69
CA ASN A 105 -23.01 1.42 12.55
C ASN A 105 -22.48 2.60 11.71
N PHE A 106 -21.19 2.98 11.88
CA PHE A 106 -20.66 4.18 11.26
C PHE A 106 -19.87 3.93 9.98
N LEU A 107 -19.24 2.76 9.84
CA LEU A 107 -18.34 2.48 8.72
C LEU A 107 -18.88 1.43 7.75
N LEU A 108 -19.86 0.60 8.18
CA LEU A 108 -20.41 -0.47 7.37
C LEU A 108 -21.93 -0.31 7.15
N ASN A 109 -22.47 0.89 7.32
CA ASN A 109 -23.89 1.18 7.12
C ASN A 109 -24.83 0.22 7.89
N GLY A 110 -24.51 -0.07 9.14
CA GLY A 110 -25.26 -0.98 10.01
C GLY A 110 -25.02 -2.48 9.78
N LYS A 111 -24.16 -2.85 8.84
CA LYS A 111 -23.85 -4.25 8.56
C LYS A 111 -22.83 -4.83 9.53
N ASN A 112 -22.89 -6.13 9.74
CA ASN A 112 -21.91 -6.83 10.56
C ASN A 112 -20.56 -6.94 9.85
N ILE A 113 -19.48 -6.94 10.63
CA ILE A 113 -18.16 -7.27 10.11
C ILE A 113 -18.15 -8.74 9.66
N PRO A 114 -17.81 -9.05 8.39
CA PRO A 114 -17.79 -10.42 7.90
C PRO A 114 -16.86 -11.29 8.74
N GLU A 115 -17.37 -12.46 9.18
CA GLU A 115 -16.58 -13.48 9.90
C GLU A 115 -15.66 -12.90 10.98
N ILE A 116 -16.20 -12.08 11.88
CA ILE A 116 -15.43 -11.32 12.91
C ILE A 116 -14.40 -12.20 13.66
N TRP A 117 -14.77 -13.41 14.06
CA TRP A 117 -13.88 -14.30 14.78
C TRP A 117 -12.64 -14.70 13.95
N LEU A 118 -12.85 -14.96 12.66
CA LEU A 118 -11.74 -15.23 11.74
C LEU A 118 -10.87 -13.98 11.56
N LEU A 119 -11.48 -12.80 11.53
CA LEU A 119 -10.75 -11.53 11.43
C LEU A 119 -9.85 -11.28 12.64
N LEU A 120 -10.36 -11.53 13.84
CA LEU A 120 -9.55 -11.43 15.07
C LEU A 120 -8.37 -12.40 15.05
N LEU A 121 -8.59 -13.66 14.64
CA LEU A 121 -7.51 -14.64 14.48
C LEU A 121 -6.51 -14.22 13.41
N PHE A 122 -6.98 -13.68 12.28
CA PHE A 122 -6.12 -13.16 11.23
C PHE A 122 -5.21 -12.02 11.73
N ILE A 123 -5.74 -11.09 12.52
CA ILE A 123 -4.96 -10.00 13.12
C ILE A 123 -3.93 -10.56 14.11
N ILE A 124 -4.34 -11.47 15.00
CA ILE A 124 -3.47 -12.03 16.06
C ILE A 124 -2.29 -12.82 15.48
N PHE A 125 -2.51 -13.63 14.44
CA PHE A 125 -1.47 -14.49 13.86
C PHE A 125 -0.83 -13.90 12.60
N GLY A 126 -1.63 -13.27 11.73
CA GLY A 126 -1.15 -12.80 10.43
C GLY A 126 -0.30 -11.55 10.51
N VAL A 127 -0.61 -10.62 11.43
CA VAL A 127 0.13 -9.36 11.51
C VAL A 127 1.54 -9.54 12.08
N PRO A 128 1.78 -10.26 13.19
CA PRO A 128 3.15 -10.53 13.68
C PRO A 128 3.99 -11.33 12.69
N ALA A 129 3.38 -12.18 11.86
CA ALA A 129 4.09 -12.95 10.84
C ALA A 129 4.80 -12.08 9.79
N ASN A 130 4.41 -10.80 9.64
CA ASN A 130 5.15 -9.85 8.80
C ASN A 130 6.53 -9.46 9.37
N LEU A 131 6.98 -10.07 10.48
CA LEU A 131 8.36 -9.93 10.96
C LEU A 131 9.34 -10.84 10.19
N ILE A 132 8.86 -11.87 9.48
CA ILE A 132 9.71 -12.85 8.80
C ILE A 132 10.60 -12.20 7.74
N GLU A 133 10.02 -11.33 6.90
CA GLU A 133 10.79 -10.63 5.88
C GLU A 133 11.87 -9.72 6.47
N TYR A 134 11.57 -9.06 7.58
CA TYR A 134 12.54 -8.23 8.31
C TYR A 134 13.64 -9.07 8.98
N PHE A 135 13.30 -10.24 9.52
CA PHE A 135 14.28 -11.20 10.02
C PHE A 135 15.31 -11.54 8.93
N TYR A 136 14.84 -11.96 7.77
CA TYR A 136 15.73 -12.33 6.67
C TYR A 136 16.53 -11.14 6.10
N ILE A 137 15.97 -9.93 6.09
CA ILE A 137 16.69 -8.69 5.72
C ILE A 137 17.83 -8.43 6.71
N ILE A 138 17.55 -8.44 8.01
CA ILE A 138 18.53 -8.19 9.07
C ILE A 138 19.65 -9.24 9.04
N LYS A 139 19.32 -10.52 8.79
CA LYS A 139 20.29 -11.60 8.65
C LYS A 139 20.95 -11.64 7.26
N LYS A 140 20.61 -10.74 6.34
CA LYS A 140 21.12 -10.69 4.96
C LYS A 140 20.92 -11.99 4.17
N GLN A 141 19.83 -12.70 4.47
CA GLN A 141 19.46 -13.99 3.85
C GLN A 141 18.54 -13.76 2.65
N ASN A 142 19.05 -13.12 1.60
CA ASN A 142 18.26 -12.68 0.45
C ASN A 142 17.55 -13.81 -0.29
N ASN A 143 18.19 -14.98 -0.44
CA ASN A 143 17.56 -16.16 -1.06
C ASN A 143 16.40 -16.69 -0.22
N ALA A 144 16.50 -16.62 1.11
CA ALA A 144 15.42 -17.05 2.00
C ALA A 144 14.19 -16.16 1.86
N ILE A 145 14.35 -14.84 1.63
CA ILE A 145 13.23 -13.94 1.34
C ILE A 145 12.49 -14.39 0.07
N VAL A 146 13.22 -14.72 -0.99
CA VAL A 146 12.64 -15.15 -2.26
C VAL A 146 11.89 -16.48 -2.09
N ILE A 147 12.51 -17.48 -1.46
CA ILE A 147 11.88 -18.78 -1.21
C ILE A 147 10.64 -18.62 -0.33
N TYR A 148 10.77 -17.87 0.77
CA TYR A 148 9.65 -17.57 1.66
C TYR A 148 8.48 -16.91 0.92
N SER A 149 8.75 -15.92 0.05
CA SER A 149 7.70 -15.25 -0.69
C SER A 149 6.97 -16.20 -1.64
N ILE A 150 7.70 -17.00 -2.41
CA ILE A 150 7.10 -17.97 -3.35
C ILE A 150 6.27 -18.98 -2.57
N VAL A 151 6.84 -19.67 -1.59
CA VAL A 151 6.15 -20.72 -0.82
C VAL A 151 4.94 -20.16 -0.08
N SER A 152 5.13 -19.09 0.70
CA SER A 152 4.08 -18.53 1.55
C SER A 152 2.88 -18.01 0.75
N PHE A 153 3.12 -17.27 -0.34
CA PHE A 153 2.04 -16.71 -1.13
C PHE A 153 1.41 -17.71 -2.11
N SER A 154 2.15 -18.72 -2.57
CA SER A 154 1.55 -19.85 -3.30
C SER A 154 0.64 -20.67 -2.40
N VAL A 155 1.06 -20.98 -1.18
CA VAL A 155 0.20 -21.67 -0.18
C VAL A 155 -1.02 -20.82 0.13
N GLN A 156 -0.87 -19.52 0.35
CA GLN A 156 -2.00 -18.62 0.56
C GLN A 156 -2.97 -18.65 -0.63
N LEU A 157 -2.47 -18.53 -1.86
CA LEU A 157 -3.29 -18.55 -3.07
C LEU A 157 -4.08 -19.86 -3.18
N LEU A 158 -3.42 -21.00 -2.95
CA LEU A 158 -4.09 -22.30 -2.98
C LEU A 158 -5.16 -22.44 -1.90
N LEU A 159 -4.84 -22.11 -0.65
CA LEU A 159 -5.78 -22.22 0.48
C LEU A 159 -6.99 -21.29 0.34
N VAL A 160 -6.84 -20.15 -0.33
CA VAL A 160 -7.91 -19.18 -0.54
C VAL A 160 -8.73 -19.50 -1.81
N ALA A 161 -8.05 -19.81 -2.92
CA ALA A 161 -8.70 -19.97 -4.21
C ALA A 161 -9.36 -21.35 -4.40
N LEU A 162 -8.71 -22.44 -3.97
CA LEU A 162 -9.24 -23.79 -4.20
C LEU A 162 -10.63 -24.01 -3.58
N PRO A 163 -10.93 -23.59 -2.33
CA PRO A 163 -12.28 -23.74 -1.78
C PRO A 163 -13.35 -23.08 -2.65
N VAL A 164 -13.05 -21.90 -3.19
CA VAL A 164 -14.00 -21.17 -4.04
C VAL A 164 -14.17 -21.85 -5.40
N ILE A 165 -13.08 -22.34 -6.00
CA ILE A 165 -13.12 -23.09 -7.26
C ILE A 165 -13.97 -24.36 -7.11
N PHE A 166 -13.90 -25.02 -5.95
CA PHE A 166 -14.72 -26.20 -5.65
C PHE A 166 -16.14 -25.88 -5.11
N GLY A 167 -16.57 -24.62 -5.10
CA GLY A 167 -17.92 -24.22 -4.73
C GLY A 167 -18.20 -24.16 -3.23
N HIS A 168 -17.18 -24.12 -2.36
CA HIS A 168 -17.35 -24.04 -0.90
C HIS A 168 -17.63 -22.63 -0.37
N GLY A 169 -17.73 -21.63 -1.26
CA GLY A 169 -18.08 -20.25 -0.90
C GLY A 169 -16.96 -19.48 -0.21
N ILE A 170 -17.28 -18.20 0.10
CA ILE A 170 -16.28 -17.23 0.58
C ILE A 170 -15.83 -17.48 2.03
N SER A 171 -16.69 -18.03 2.89
CA SER A 171 -16.34 -18.36 4.29
C SER A 171 -15.17 -19.36 4.35
N MET A 172 -15.12 -20.35 3.46
CA MET A 172 -14.00 -21.28 3.37
C MET A 172 -12.73 -20.62 2.84
N ALA A 173 -12.84 -19.65 1.93
CA ALA A 173 -11.69 -18.85 1.50
C ALA A 173 -11.10 -18.02 2.66
N LEU A 174 -11.95 -17.42 3.48
CA LEU A 174 -11.52 -16.69 4.69
C LEU A 174 -10.85 -17.62 5.70
N LYS A 175 -11.38 -18.82 5.92
CA LYS A 175 -10.70 -19.87 6.74
C LYS A 175 -9.35 -20.24 6.16
N GLY A 176 -9.24 -20.38 4.83
CA GLY A 176 -7.99 -20.62 4.12
C GLY A 176 -6.98 -19.47 4.31
N LEU A 177 -7.44 -18.23 4.28
CA LEU A 177 -6.62 -17.04 4.52
C LEU A 177 -6.09 -17.02 5.96
N VAL A 178 -6.93 -17.32 6.95
CA VAL A 178 -6.52 -17.43 8.35
C VAL A 178 -5.54 -18.57 8.53
N LEU A 179 -5.80 -19.75 7.95
CA LEU A 179 -4.89 -20.90 8.00
C LEU A 179 -3.52 -20.55 7.41
N SER A 180 -3.48 -19.87 6.26
CA SER A 180 -2.22 -19.40 5.68
C SER A 180 -1.45 -18.46 6.61
N SER A 181 -2.16 -17.63 7.37
CA SER A 181 -1.59 -16.72 8.36
C SER A 181 -1.03 -17.46 9.58
N VAL A 182 -1.74 -18.49 10.04
CA VAL A 182 -1.25 -19.39 11.11
C VAL A 182 0.00 -20.14 10.65
N LEU A 183 0.03 -20.65 9.42
CA LEU A 183 1.23 -21.32 8.89
C LEU A 183 2.44 -20.37 8.83
N ARG A 184 2.24 -19.11 8.41
CA ARG A 184 3.31 -18.10 8.44
C ARG A 184 3.73 -17.78 9.87
N TYR A 185 2.80 -17.71 10.80
CA TYR A 185 3.10 -17.50 12.21
C TYR A 185 3.91 -18.65 12.81
N LEU A 186 3.54 -19.89 12.51
CA LEU A 186 4.34 -21.07 12.90
C LEU A 186 5.73 -21.04 12.28
N TRP A 187 5.85 -20.63 11.02
CA TRP A 187 7.16 -20.42 10.37
C TRP A 187 8.00 -19.40 11.16
N LEU A 188 7.41 -18.28 11.58
CA LEU A 188 8.09 -17.28 12.42
C LEU A 188 8.58 -17.91 13.73
N LEU A 189 7.73 -18.65 14.44
CA LEU A 189 8.12 -19.32 15.69
C LEU A 189 9.27 -20.31 15.48
N ILE A 190 9.22 -21.11 14.41
CA ILE A 190 10.31 -22.05 14.07
C ILE A 190 11.61 -21.27 13.82
N ILE A 191 11.56 -20.15 13.11
CA ILE A 191 12.74 -19.30 12.88
C ILE A 191 13.30 -18.79 14.21
N LEU A 192 12.46 -18.29 15.10
CA LEU A 192 12.89 -17.75 16.40
C LEU A 192 13.52 -18.83 17.28
N ILE A 193 12.96 -20.04 17.29
CA ILE A 193 13.47 -21.17 18.08
C ILE A 193 14.77 -21.69 17.47
N SER A 194 14.79 -21.99 16.16
CA SER A 194 15.92 -22.63 15.50
C SER A 194 17.18 -21.75 15.44
N ASN A 195 17.02 -20.45 15.44
CA ASN A 195 18.14 -19.50 15.45
C ASN A 195 18.54 -19.03 16.86
N HIS A 196 17.95 -19.61 17.90
CA HIS A 196 18.20 -19.22 19.30
C HIS A 196 17.97 -17.73 19.56
N GLU A 197 16.94 -17.16 18.90
CA GLU A 197 16.59 -15.73 19.02
C GLU A 197 15.67 -15.46 20.23
N ILE A 198 15.30 -16.47 21.01
CA ILE A 198 14.40 -16.34 22.17
C ILE A 198 15.18 -15.69 23.32
N ASN A 199 15.32 -14.39 23.25
CA ASN A 199 15.91 -13.59 24.30
C ASN A 199 15.21 -12.23 24.37
N TYR A 200 14.57 -11.94 25.50
CA TYR A 200 13.82 -10.70 25.70
C TYR A 200 14.71 -9.60 26.26
N SER A 201 14.62 -8.40 25.70
CA SER A 201 15.33 -7.22 26.19
C SER A 201 14.34 -6.08 26.45
N HIS A 202 14.12 -5.78 27.72
CA HIS A 202 13.27 -4.65 28.12
C HIS A 202 13.84 -3.32 27.63
N THR A 203 15.15 -3.14 27.65
CA THR A 203 15.82 -1.93 27.13
C THR A 203 15.52 -1.72 25.65
N PHE A 204 15.66 -2.80 24.85
CA PHE A 204 15.34 -2.74 23.43
C PHE A 204 13.86 -2.41 23.18
N VAL A 205 12.92 -3.03 23.92
CA VAL A 205 11.49 -2.72 23.79
C VAL A 205 11.22 -1.25 24.06
N LYS A 206 11.83 -0.67 25.11
CA LYS A 206 11.70 0.75 25.42
C LYS A 206 12.22 1.65 24.28
N GLU A 207 13.37 1.32 23.73
CA GLU A 207 13.95 2.05 22.58
C GLU A 207 13.10 1.89 21.32
N HIS A 208 12.60 0.67 21.06
CA HIS A 208 11.74 0.37 19.91
C HIS A 208 10.41 1.15 19.97
N LEU A 209 9.78 1.21 21.14
CA LEU A 209 8.56 2.01 21.34
C LEU A 209 8.82 3.51 21.30
N LYS A 210 9.95 3.97 21.84
CA LYS A 210 10.34 5.39 21.82
C LYS A 210 10.58 5.88 20.38
N LEU A 211 11.26 5.10 19.55
CA LEU A 211 11.49 5.42 18.15
C LEU A 211 10.24 5.14 17.30
N GLY A 212 9.53 4.05 17.60
CA GLY A 212 8.34 3.61 16.87
C GLY A 212 7.14 4.54 17.06
N GLY A 213 6.93 5.10 18.24
CA GLY A 213 5.77 5.95 18.54
C GLY A 213 5.58 7.14 17.56
N PRO A 214 6.60 7.99 17.36
CA PRO A 214 6.53 9.03 16.33
C PRO A 214 6.33 8.49 14.91
N LEU A 215 6.93 7.33 14.57
CA LEU A 215 6.77 6.70 13.26
C LEU A 215 5.38 6.08 13.05
N ILE A 216 4.75 5.58 14.12
CA ILE A 216 3.33 5.15 14.12
C ILE A 216 2.45 6.33 13.77
N LEU A 217 2.60 7.46 14.46
CA LEU A 217 1.82 8.67 14.20
C LEU A 217 2.05 9.21 12.78
N ALA A 218 3.30 9.29 12.35
CA ALA A 218 3.65 9.71 11.00
C ALA A 218 3.05 8.78 9.92
N THR A 219 3.08 7.47 10.15
CA THR A 219 2.49 6.48 9.24
C THR A 219 0.95 6.56 9.25
N PHE A 220 0.34 6.80 10.40
CA PHE A 220 -1.10 7.03 10.49
C PHE A 220 -1.51 8.25 9.65
N LEU A 221 -0.86 9.38 9.82
CA LEU A 221 -1.19 10.60 9.08
C LEU A 221 -0.97 10.45 7.56
N SER A 222 0.17 9.87 7.15
CA SER A 222 0.51 9.74 5.73
C SER A 222 -0.15 8.55 5.02
N GLY A 223 -0.63 7.57 5.77
CA GLY A 223 -1.21 6.33 5.21
C GLY A 223 -2.73 6.24 5.35
N SER A 224 -3.38 7.12 6.13
CA SER A 224 -4.82 7.05 6.33
C SER A 224 -5.62 7.35 5.07
N ALA A 225 -5.11 8.21 4.19
CA ALA A 225 -5.78 8.57 2.94
C ALA A 225 -6.18 7.35 2.10
N GLN A 226 -5.31 6.34 2.00
CA GLN A 226 -5.60 5.10 1.26
C GLN A 226 -6.79 4.28 1.82
N PHE A 227 -7.21 4.53 3.07
CA PHE A 227 -8.35 3.85 3.70
C PHE A 227 -9.61 4.70 3.69
N VAL A 228 -9.50 6.02 3.49
CA VAL A 228 -10.66 6.94 3.47
C VAL A 228 -11.67 6.50 2.42
N ASP A 229 -11.21 6.27 1.20
CA ASP A 229 -12.06 5.88 0.09
C ASP A 229 -12.86 4.61 0.41
N GLY A 230 -12.17 3.59 0.95
CA GLY A 230 -12.80 2.34 1.34
C GLY A 230 -13.85 2.52 2.43
N PHE A 231 -13.57 3.33 3.47
CA PHE A 231 -14.56 3.61 4.53
C PHE A 231 -15.76 4.40 4.00
N ILE A 232 -15.56 5.35 3.09
CA ILE A 232 -16.67 6.08 2.49
C ILE A 232 -17.51 5.13 1.62
N VAL A 233 -16.89 4.29 0.78
CA VAL A 233 -17.63 3.33 -0.04
C VAL A 233 -18.43 2.35 0.84
N THR A 234 -17.82 1.76 1.87
CA THR A 234 -18.53 0.81 2.75
C THR A 234 -19.64 1.45 3.59
N SER A 235 -19.55 2.76 3.85
CA SER A 235 -20.59 3.50 4.60
C SER A 235 -21.77 3.95 3.73
N TYR A 236 -21.57 4.10 2.41
CA TYR A 236 -22.62 4.57 1.49
C TYR A 236 -23.21 3.47 0.61
N PHE A 237 -22.48 2.38 0.35
CA PHE A 237 -22.83 1.35 -0.62
C PHE A 237 -22.80 -0.05 -0.03
N ASP A 238 -23.22 -1.03 -0.82
CA ASP A 238 -23.17 -2.45 -0.47
C ASP A 238 -21.80 -3.09 -0.70
N GLU A 239 -21.62 -4.33 -0.26
CA GLU A 239 -20.38 -5.07 -0.39
C GLU A 239 -20.02 -5.35 -1.86
N GLY A 240 -21.02 -5.59 -2.72
CA GLY A 240 -20.80 -5.79 -4.15
C GLY A 240 -20.18 -4.56 -4.81
N THR A 241 -20.72 -3.38 -4.50
CA THR A 241 -20.18 -2.09 -4.94
C THR A 241 -18.78 -1.84 -4.37
N PHE A 242 -18.55 -2.24 -3.11
CA PHE A 242 -17.22 -2.17 -2.52
C PHE A 242 -16.21 -3.06 -3.26
N ALA A 243 -16.60 -4.28 -3.67
CA ALA A 243 -15.73 -5.14 -4.49
C ALA A 243 -15.39 -4.49 -5.83
N ILE A 244 -16.38 -3.89 -6.53
CA ILE A 244 -16.17 -3.14 -7.78
C ILE A 244 -15.16 -2.03 -7.57
N PHE A 245 -15.35 -1.21 -6.52
CA PHE A 245 -14.44 -0.11 -6.19
C PHE A 245 -13.04 -0.64 -5.91
N ARG A 246 -12.88 -1.66 -5.06
CA ARG A 246 -11.58 -2.23 -4.67
C ARG A 246 -10.80 -2.80 -5.84
N TYR A 247 -11.46 -3.34 -6.85
CA TYR A 247 -10.79 -3.88 -8.04
C TYR A 247 -10.35 -2.78 -9.00
N GLY A 248 -11.09 -1.68 -9.07
CA GLY A 248 -10.72 -0.50 -9.84
C GLY A 248 -9.71 0.42 -9.13
N ALA A 249 -9.87 0.64 -7.83
CA ALA A 249 -9.07 1.58 -7.03
C ALA A 249 -7.65 1.08 -6.78
N ARG A 250 -6.92 0.80 -7.84
CA ARG A 250 -5.54 0.29 -7.80
C ARG A 250 -4.65 1.16 -8.67
N GLU A 251 -3.65 1.77 -8.06
CA GLU A 251 -2.61 2.45 -8.82
C GLU A 251 -1.82 1.46 -9.67
N LEU A 252 -1.24 1.93 -10.77
CA LEU A 252 -0.34 1.13 -11.59
C LEU A 252 0.92 0.73 -10.77
N PRO A 253 1.09 -0.57 -10.41
CA PRO A 253 2.15 -0.99 -9.48
C PRO A 253 3.54 -0.60 -9.97
N LEU A 254 3.77 -0.69 -11.28
CA LEU A 254 5.05 -0.37 -11.89
C LEU A 254 5.38 1.12 -11.74
N ALA A 255 4.39 2.01 -11.88
CA ALA A 255 4.57 3.44 -11.71
C ALA A 255 4.95 3.78 -10.26
N MET A 256 4.21 3.20 -9.29
CA MET A 256 4.48 3.39 -7.88
C MET A 256 5.88 2.87 -7.49
N LEU A 257 6.24 1.66 -7.92
CA LEU A 257 7.53 1.04 -7.59
C LEU A 257 8.71 1.83 -8.17
N LEU A 258 8.63 2.25 -9.43
CA LEU A 258 9.72 2.98 -10.08
C LEU A 258 9.87 4.40 -9.54
N ALA A 259 8.77 5.11 -9.29
CA ALA A 259 8.82 6.44 -8.68
C ALA A 259 9.40 6.39 -7.26
N ASN A 260 8.98 5.42 -6.45
CA ASN A 260 9.50 5.23 -5.09
C ASN A 260 10.98 4.79 -5.09
N ALA A 261 11.39 3.93 -6.03
CA ALA A 261 12.78 3.52 -6.18
C ALA A 261 13.68 4.71 -6.54
N LEU A 262 13.24 5.54 -7.50
CA LEU A 262 13.96 6.77 -7.86
C LEU A 262 14.05 7.73 -6.66
N SER A 263 12.93 7.99 -5.98
CA SER A 263 12.90 8.85 -4.80
C SER A 263 13.89 8.37 -3.74
N THR A 264 13.86 7.08 -3.40
CA THR A 264 14.75 6.49 -2.38
C THR A 264 16.22 6.54 -2.80
N ALA A 265 16.52 6.24 -4.06
CA ALA A 265 17.91 6.28 -4.58
C ALA A 265 18.52 7.69 -4.55
N MET A 266 17.70 8.74 -4.71
CA MET A 266 18.15 10.13 -4.72
C MET A 266 18.29 10.75 -3.32
N LEU A 267 17.74 10.13 -2.25
CA LEU A 267 17.79 10.69 -0.90
C LEU A 267 19.23 10.98 -0.42
N PRO A 268 20.21 10.06 -0.55
CA PRO A 268 21.59 10.33 -0.13
C PRO A 268 22.24 11.48 -0.91
N ASP A 269 21.92 11.59 -2.22
CA ASP A 269 22.45 12.65 -3.07
C ASP A 269 21.99 14.03 -2.57
N PHE A 270 20.72 14.17 -2.18
CA PHE A 270 20.19 15.44 -1.64
C PHE A 270 20.62 15.75 -0.20
N ALA A 271 21.14 14.79 0.55
CA ALA A 271 21.73 15.05 1.87
C ALA A 271 23.02 15.89 1.77
N ASN A 272 23.63 16.00 0.58
CA ASN A 272 24.82 16.82 0.31
C ASN A 272 24.42 18.12 -0.40
N GLU A 273 24.24 19.19 0.35
CA GLU A 273 23.83 20.51 -0.15
C GLU A 273 24.80 21.10 -1.18
N ASN A 274 26.09 20.79 -1.08
CA ASN A 274 27.14 21.33 -1.96
C ASN A 274 26.97 20.92 -3.43
N GLN A 275 26.22 19.87 -3.71
CA GLN A 275 25.99 19.34 -5.05
C GLN A 275 24.53 19.49 -5.51
N LEU A 276 23.77 20.38 -4.87
CA LEU A 276 22.32 20.50 -5.12
C LEU A 276 21.99 20.65 -6.61
N LYS A 277 22.65 21.56 -7.34
CA LYS A 277 22.39 21.77 -8.79
C LYS A 277 22.61 20.50 -9.61
N LEU A 278 23.73 19.79 -9.37
CA LEU A 278 24.04 18.54 -10.08
C LEU A 278 22.98 17.47 -9.78
N ASN A 279 22.55 17.37 -8.54
CA ASN A 279 21.56 16.38 -8.09
C ASN A 279 20.17 16.71 -8.63
N LEU A 280 19.78 17.98 -8.75
CA LEU A 280 18.56 18.40 -9.43
C LEU A 280 18.57 17.99 -10.90
N GLU A 281 19.69 18.15 -11.59
CA GLU A 281 19.81 17.76 -12.99
C GLU A 281 19.76 16.23 -13.18
N LYS A 282 20.41 15.45 -12.32
CA LYS A 282 20.28 13.98 -12.28
C LYS A 282 18.83 13.55 -12.06
N LEU A 283 18.13 14.18 -11.10
CA LEU A 283 16.72 13.89 -10.86
C LEU A 283 15.88 14.20 -12.09
N LYS A 284 16.07 15.37 -12.72
CA LYS A 284 15.37 15.78 -13.94
C LYS A 284 15.56 14.79 -15.09
N GLN A 285 16.81 14.34 -15.32
CA GLN A 285 17.09 13.31 -16.33
C GLN A 285 16.41 11.99 -16.03
N SER A 286 16.41 11.56 -14.77
CA SER A 286 15.74 10.33 -14.34
C SER A 286 14.22 10.42 -14.48
N VAL A 287 13.62 11.54 -14.07
CA VAL A 287 12.19 11.81 -14.29
C VAL A 287 11.86 11.83 -15.78
N THR A 288 12.72 12.41 -16.62
CA THR A 288 12.53 12.40 -18.08
C THR A 288 12.45 10.97 -18.62
N ARG A 289 13.39 10.09 -18.23
CA ARG A 289 13.41 8.68 -18.64
C ARG A 289 12.16 7.94 -18.17
N LEU A 290 11.77 8.13 -16.91
CA LEU A 290 10.56 7.53 -16.38
C LEU A 290 9.30 8.06 -17.08
N SER A 291 9.24 9.34 -17.40
CA SER A 291 8.11 9.94 -18.13
C SER A 291 7.96 9.30 -19.51
N HIS A 292 9.04 9.15 -20.27
CA HIS A 292 9.00 8.49 -21.58
C HIS A 292 8.59 7.02 -21.55
N PHE A 293 8.67 6.36 -20.40
CA PHE A 293 8.22 4.98 -20.24
C PHE A 293 6.80 4.88 -19.63
N LEU A 294 6.58 5.57 -18.50
CA LEU A 294 5.35 5.40 -17.71
C LEU A 294 4.13 6.10 -18.33
N PHE A 295 4.28 7.27 -18.93
CA PHE A 295 3.15 7.93 -19.57
C PHE A 295 2.62 7.18 -20.80
N PRO A 296 3.46 6.71 -21.75
CA PRO A 296 2.97 5.86 -22.84
C PRO A 296 2.36 4.56 -22.36
N LEU A 297 2.94 3.92 -21.33
CA LEU A 297 2.36 2.73 -20.72
C LEU A 297 0.96 3.01 -20.15
N THR A 298 0.81 4.13 -19.43
CA THR A 298 -0.49 4.56 -18.88
C THR A 298 -1.49 4.87 -19.99
N ALA A 299 -1.06 5.53 -21.07
CA ALA A 299 -1.90 5.79 -22.24
C ALA A 299 -2.41 4.49 -22.88
N ALA A 300 -1.51 3.51 -23.06
CA ALA A 300 -1.89 2.19 -23.57
C ALA A 300 -2.89 1.49 -22.63
N MET A 301 -2.66 1.54 -21.31
CA MET A 301 -3.60 0.98 -20.33
C MET A 301 -4.97 1.65 -20.41
N LEU A 302 -5.05 2.98 -20.46
CA LEU A 302 -6.32 3.71 -20.61
C LEU A 302 -7.12 3.23 -21.83
N LEU A 303 -6.46 3.06 -22.97
CA LEU A 303 -7.13 2.63 -24.22
C LEU A 303 -7.66 1.20 -24.17
N ILE A 304 -7.00 0.31 -23.41
CA ILE A 304 -7.36 -1.12 -23.38
C ILE A 304 -8.16 -1.52 -22.13
N THR A 305 -8.30 -0.64 -21.12
CA THR A 305 -8.91 -1.00 -19.84
C THR A 305 -10.35 -1.48 -20.00
N HIS A 306 -11.22 -0.74 -20.71
CA HIS A 306 -12.63 -1.11 -20.89
C HIS A 306 -12.83 -2.47 -21.59
N PRO A 307 -12.17 -2.80 -22.71
CA PRO A 307 -12.31 -4.12 -23.30
C PRO A 307 -11.61 -5.23 -22.49
N VAL A 308 -10.54 -4.93 -21.76
CA VAL A 308 -9.73 -5.93 -21.05
C VAL A 308 -10.29 -6.27 -19.67
N PHE A 309 -10.85 -5.31 -18.94
CA PHE A 309 -11.34 -5.54 -17.57
C PHE A 309 -12.44 -6.61 -17.50
N PRO A 310 -13.50 -6.58 -18.33
CA PRO A 310 -14.51 -7.65 -18.35
C PRO A 310 -13.94 -9.03 -18.72
N VAL A 311 -12.87 -9.06 -19.55
CA VAL A 311 -12.20 -10.31 -19.91
C VAL A 311 -11.37 -10.86 -18.76
N ILE A 312 -10.61 -10.02 -18.05
CA ILE A 312 -9.77 -10.43 -16.92
C ILE A 312 -10.63 -10.81 -15.72
N PHE A 313 -11.56 -9.96 -15.32
CA PHE A 313 -12.44 -10.20 -14.18
C PHE A 313 -13.75 -10.88 -14.61
N ASN A 314 -14.78 -10.16 -14.87
CA ASN A 314 -15.99 -10.58 -15.60
C ASN A 314 -16.82 -9.32 -15.95
N PRO A 315 -17.88 -9.41 -16.79
CA PRO A 315 -18.69 -8.25 -17.17
C PRO A 315 -19.33 -7.50 -16.00
N LYS A 316 -19.59 -8.16 -14.87
CA LYS A 316 -20.16 -7.52 -13.67
C LYS A 316 -19.22 -6.50 -13.02
N PHE A 317 -17.90 -6.55 -13.35
CA PHE A 317 -16.87 -5.62 -12.87
C PHE A 317 -16.49 -4.56 -13.93
N ALA A 318 -17.34 -4.35 -14.95
CA ALA A 318 -17.06 -3.35 -16.00
C ALA A 318 -16.86 -1.93 -15.41
N GLU A 319 -17.64 -1.54 -14.41
CA GLU A 319 -17.52 -0.22 -13.75
C GLU A 319 -16.16 -0.05 -13.03
N SER A 320 -15.51 -1.13 -12.62
CA SER A 320 -14.15 -1.08 -12.08
C SER A 320 -13.14 -0.54 -13.08
N ALA A 321 -13.40 -0.64 -14.39
CA ALA A 321 -12.54 -0.11 -15.45
C ALA A 321 -12.46 1.42 -15.37
N THR A 322 -13.62 2.11 -15.26
CA THR A 322 -13.67 3.57 -15.10
C THR A 322 -12.93 4.02 -13.84
N ILE A 323 -13.12 3.31 -12.70
CA ILE A 323 -12.42 3.62 -11.46
C ILE A 323 -10.90 3.45 -11.67
N PHE A 324 -10.47 2.37 -12.31
CA PHE A 324 -9.07 2.12 -12.61
C PHE A 324 -8.48 3.20 -13.52
N ASN A 325 -9.22 3.63 -14.54
CA ASN A 325 -8.81 4.72 -15.41
C ASN A 325 -8.60 6.04 -14.66
N ILE A 326 -9.44 6.35 -13.67
CA ILE A 326 -9.24 7.51 -12.80
C ILE A 326 -7.96 7.35 -11.97
N TYR A 327 -7.70 6.16 -11.41
CA TYR A 327 -6.47 5.88 -10.66
C TYR A 327 -5.21 5.90 -11.54
N LEU A 328 -5.32 5.61 -12.83
CA LEU A 328 -4.21 5.78 -13.77
C LEU A 328 -3.80 7.25 -13.93
N LEU A 329 -4.71 8.22 -13.74
CA LEU A 329 -4.38 9.65 -13.75
C LEU A 329 -3.43 10.07 -12.62
N ILE A 330 -3.33 9.27 -11.56
CA ILE A 330 -2.41 9.54 -10.45
C ILE A 330 -0.95 9.59 -10.91
N ILE A 331 -0.60 9.00 -12.07
CA ILE A 331 0.72 9.13 -12.67
C ILE A 331 1.16 10.58 -12.81
N ILE A 332 0.21 11.50 -13.07
CA ILE A 332 0.46 12.93 -13.19
C ILE A 332 1.01 13.50 -11.89
N SER A 333 0.55 13.07 -10.74
CA SER A 333 1.07 13.50 -9.44
C SER A 333 2.33 12.74 -9.00
N ARG A 334 2.44 11.44 -9.36
CA ARG A 334 3.52 10.54 -8.91
C ARG A 334 4.92 10.96 -9.33
N LEU A 335 5.07 11.52 -10.52
CA LEU A 335 6.39 11.87 -11.06
C LEU A 335 6.85 13.30 -10.70
N LEU A 336 6.09 14.06 -9.92
CA LEU A 336 6.50 15.41 -9.49
C LEU A 336 7.61 15.40 -8.42
N LEU A 337 7.73 14.39 -7.60
CA LEU A 337 8.80 14.09 -6.63
C LEU A 337 9.29 15.26 -5.71
N PRO A 338 8.49 16.26 -5.32
CA PRO A 338 8.94 17.32 -4.42
C PRO A 338 9.34 16.80 -3.04
N GLN A 339 8.70 15.69 -2.60
CA GLN A 339 9.03 15.03 -1.33
C GLN A 339 10.46 14.49 -1.29
N THR A 340 11.04 14.08 -2.42
CA THR A 340 12.41 13.59 -2.50
C THR A 340 13.41 14.66 -2.08
N LEU A 341 13.22 15.90 -2.54
CA LEU A 341 14.06 17.03 -2.16
C LEU A 341 13.91 17.36 -0.67
N LEU A 342 12.66 17.48 -0.20
CA LEU A 342 12.38 17.83 1.19
C LEU A 342 12.86 16.75 2.17
N ASN A 343 12.70 15.47 1.84
CA ASN A 343 13.19 14.36 2.68
C ASN A 343 14.71 14.28 2.68
N GLY A 344 15.37 14.45 1.53
CA GLY A 344 16.83 14.43 1.44
C GLY A 344 17.48 15.54 2.27
N LEU A 345 16.85 16.71 2.30
CA LEU A 345 17.29 17.86 3.10
C LEU A 345 16.69 17.88 4.52
N GLN A 346 16.04 16.80 4.95
CA GLN A 346 15.45 16.63 6.28
C GLN A 346 14.39 17.70 6.66
N ILE A 347 13.69 18.25 5.68
CA ILE A 347 12.64 19.26 5.87
C ILE A 347 11.28 18.56 5.95
N SER A 348 10.95 17.95 7.09
CA SER A 348 9.76 17.12 7.26
C SER A 348 8.46 17.89 7.51
N LYS A 349 8.51 19.10 8.10
CA LYS A 349 7.30 19.86 8.48
C LYS A 349 6.33 20.10 7.31
N PRO A 350 6.77 20.55 6.10
CA PRO A 350 5.85 20.71 4.98
C PRO A 350 5.21 19.40 4.53
N ILE A 351 5.92 18.26 4.66
CA ILE A 351 5.42 16.94 4.27
C ILE A 351 4.27 16.50 5.19
N ILE A 352 4.42 16.71 6.50
CA ILE A 352 3.37 16.42 7.49
C ILE A 352 2.12 17.28 7.22
N ILE A 353 2.32 18.58 6.97
CA ILE A 353 1.21 19.50 6.67
C ILE A 353 0.52 19.10 5.36
N ALA A 354 1.30 18.75 4.33
CA ALA A 354 0.77 18.30 3.04
C ALA A 354 -0.11 17.05 3.19
N ALA A 355 0.36 16.04 3.94
CA ALA A 355 -0.39 14.82 4.19
C ALA A 355 -1.70 15.08 4.96
N LEU A 356 -1.68 15.99 5.93
CA LEU A 356 -2.90 16.40 6.65
C LEU A 356 -3.88 17.12 5.74
N LEU A 357 -3.41 18.06 4.92
CA LEU A 357 -4.25 18.78 3.95
C LEU A 357 -4.80 17.87 2.88
N GLU A 358 -4.01 16.93 2.38
CA GLU A 358 -4.44 15.88 1.45
C GLU A 358 -5.57 15.04 2.05
N LEU A 359 -5.39 14.56 3.28
CA LEU A 359 -6.41 13.78 3.99
C LEU A 359 -7.72 14.54 4.15
N ILE A 360 -7.66 15.80 4.61
CA ILE A 360 -8.85 16.67 4.77
C ILE A 360 -9.52 16.89 3.41
N MET A 361 -8.74 17.16 2.37
CA MET A 361 -9.25 17.39 1.03
C MET A 361 -9.89 16.14 0.44
N ASN A 362 -9.24 14.97 0.59
CA ASN A 362 -9.77 13.69 0.14
C ASN A 362 -11.12 13.40 0.82
N VAL A 363 -11.19 13.45 2.16
CA VAL A 363 -12.46 13.24 2.89
C VAL A 363 -13.54 14.22 2.43
N SER A 364 -13.24 15.51 2.39
CA SER A 364 -14.23 16.53 2.06
C SER A 364 -14.76 16.38 0.62
N LEU A 365 -13.86 16.20 -0.35
CA LEU A 365 -14.24 16.00 -1.74
C LEU A 365 -14.98 14.69 -1.95
N SER A 366 -14.54 13.59 -1.33
CA SER A 366 -15.22 12.31 -1.44
C SER A 366 -16.65 12.36 -0.91
N LEU A 367 -16.89 13.01 0.25
CA LEU A 367 -18.23 13.19 0.81
C LEU A 367 -19.13 14.09 -0.04
N ILE A 368 -18.56 15.02 -0.80
CA ILE A 368 -19.31 15.86 -1.73
C ILE A 368 -19.57 15.09 -3.04
N LEU A 369 -18.52 14.56 -3.66
CA LEU A 369 -18.60 13.98 -5.00
C LEU A 369 -19.33 12.63 -5.01
N VAL A 370 -19.33 11.87 -3.90
CA VAL A 370 -20.11 10.63 -3.80
C VAL A 370 -21.61 10.85 -4.05
N LYS A 371 -22.14 12.01 -3.66
CA LYS A 371 -23.58 12.35 -3.84
C LYS A 371 -23.97 12.58 -5.29
N TYR A 372 -23.02 13.01 -6.15
CA TYR A 372 -23.28 13.35 -7.54
C TYR A 372 -22.78 12.28 -8.52
N PHE A 373 -21.69 11.62 -8.19
CA PHE A 373 -20.97 10.71 -9.09
C PHE A 373 -20.78 9.30 -8.50
N GLY A 374 -21.39 8.98 -7.34
CA GLY A 374 -21.24 7.67 -6.72
C GLY A 374 -19.78 7.30 -6.43
N ILE A 375 -19.41 6.05 -6.66
CA ILE A 375 -18.06 5.53 -6.39
C ILE A 375 -16.99 6.16 -7.28
N THR A 376 -17.33 6.58 -8.51
CA THR A 376 -16.40 7.30 -9.40
C THR A 376 -16.03 8.67 -8.84
N GLY A 377 -16.98 9.33 -8.14
CA GLY A 377 -16.73 10.59 -7.44
C GLY A 377 -15.67 10.46 -6.34
N ILE A 378 -15.66 9.34 -5.62
CA ILE A 378 -14.64 9.05 -4.60
C ILE A 378 -13.27 8.90 -5.25
N ALA A 379 -13.19 8.17 -6.38
CA ALA A 379 -11.95 8.00 -7.14
C ALA A 379 -11.39 9.35 -7.64
N PHE A 380 -12.26 10.24 -8.16
CA PHE A 380 -11.86 11.60 -8.55
C PHE A 380 -11.36 12.44 -7.38
N ALA A 381 -12.01 12.33 -6.22
CA ALA A 381 -11.58 13.03 -5.01
C ALA A 381 -10.14 12.66 -4.65
N THR A 382 -9.81 11.38 -4.71
CA THR A 382 -8.46 10.86 -4.45
C THR A 382 -7.44 11.39 -5.45
N PHE A 383 -7.76 11.37 -6.74
CA PHE A 383 -6.88 11.95 -7.77
C PHE A 383 -6.61 13.44 -7.52
N ILE A 384 -7.66 14.23 -7.23
CA ILE A 384 -7.54 15.66 -6.95
C ILE A 384 -6.74 15.93 -5.69
N ALA A 385 -6.97 15.16 -4.61
CA ALA A 385 -6.26 15.30 -3.35
C ALA A 385 -4.75 15.01 -3.51
N TYR A 386 -4.38 13.94 -4.21
CA TYR A 386 -2.97 13.65 -4.53
C TYR A 386 -2.31 14.73 -5.39
N LEU A 387 -3.02 15.25 -6.38
CA LEU A 387 -2.50 16.34 -7.21
C LEU A 387 -2.27 17.60 -6.38
N PHE A 388 -3.23 17.95 -5.52
CA PHE A 388 -3.11 19.08 -4.59
C PHE A 388 -1.92 18.93 -3.64
N GLU A 389 -1.71 17.76 -3.05
CA GLU A 389 -0.55 17.47 -2.19
C GLU A 389 0.76 17.78 -2.92
N LYS A 390 0.92 17.31 -4.17
CA LYS A 390 2.14 17.54 -4.94
C LYS A 390 2.34 18.99 -5.35
N ILE A 391 1.25 19.70 -5.68
CA ILE A 391 1.30 21.14 -5.96
C ILE A 391 1.73 21.90 -4.70
N TYR A 392 1.12 21.62 -3.55
CA TYR A 392 1.49 22.24 -2.29
C TYR A 392 2.98 22.03 -1.96
N LEU A 393 3.45 20.79 -2.04
CA LEU A 393 4.86 20.47 -1.79
C LEU A 393 5.82 21.15 -2.78
N THR A 394 5.44 21.26 -4.05
CA THR A 394 6.21 21.97 -5.08
C THR A 394 6.34 23.47 -4.73
N VAL A 395 5.26 24.08 -4.24
CA VAL A 395 5.29 25.47 -3.74
C VAL A 395 6.20 25.59 -2.51
N GLN A 396 6.19 24.60 -1.60
CA GLN A 396 7.09 24.59 -0.44
C GLN A 396 8.55 24.44 -0.83
N VAL A 397 8.86 23.60 -1.82
CA VAL A 397 10.23 23.48 -2.39
C VAL A 397 10.69 24.84 -2.91
N LYS A 398 9.87 25.54 -3.71
CA LYS A 398 10.19 26.86 -4.22
C LYS A 398 10.43 27.88 -3.10
N ARG A 399 9.56 27.89 -2.07
CA ARG A 399 9.65 28.85 -0.96
C ARG A 399 10.84 28.61 -0.03
N LYS A 400 11.15 27.35 0.28
CA LYS A 400 12.16 26.99 1.28
C LYS A 400 13.56 26.81 0.67
N LEU A 401 13.65 26.26 -0.54
CA LEU A 401 14.91 25.91 -1.19
C LEU A 401 15.26 26.86 -2.34
N GLN A 402 14.36 27.79 -2.70
CA GLN A 402 14.47 28.66 -3.88
C GLN A 402 14.63 27.88 -5.20
N VAL A 403 14.29 26.58 -5.20
CA VAL A 403 14.36 25.69 -6.37
C VAL A 403 13.04 25.76 -7.14
N ARG A 404 13.12 26.08 -8.43
CA ARG A 404 11.95 26.15 -9.31
C ARG A 404 11.66 24.77 -9.93
N LEU A 405 10.38 24.51 -10.26
CA LEU A 405 9.92 23.22 -10.81
C LEU A 405 10.74 22.79 -12.04
N HIS A 406 11.08 23.70 -12.95
CA HIS A 406 11.81 23.38 -14.17
C HIS A 406 13.26 22.94 -13.94
N GLU A 407 13.80 23.14 -12.74
CA GLU A 407 15.17 22.73 -12.40
C GLU A 407 15.25 21.22 -12.13
N TYR A 408 14.17 20.60 -11.65
CA TYR A 408 14.16 19.17 -11.32
C TYR A 408 13.08 18.35 -12.08
N ILE A 409 12.17 19.02 -12.82
CA ILE A 409 11.15 18.37 -13.68
C ILE A 409 11.31 18.89 -15.10
N PRO A 410 11.22 18.04 -16.14
CA PRO A 410 11.19 18.44 -17.55
C PRO A 410 9.82 19.01 -17.93
N VAL A 411 9.49 20.23 -17.50
CA VAL A 411 8.14 20.80 -17.49
C VAL A 411 7.44 20.68 -18.85
N LYS A 412 8.13 20.94 -19.98
CA LYS A 412 7.52 20.85 -21.32
C LYS A 412 7.07 19.43 -21.66
N ILE A 413 7.95 18.44 -21.45
CA ILE A 413 7.68 17.03 -21.71
C ILE A 413 6.57 16.54 -20.76
N TYR A 414 6.68 16.91 -19.51
CA TYR A 414 5.73 16.55 -18.48
C TYR A 414 4.33 17.11 -18.76
N ALA A 415 4.22 18.40 -19.12
CA ALA A 415 2.95 19.03 -19.47
C ALA A 415 2.33 18.39 -20.71
N PHE A 416 3.14 18.11 -21.75
CA PHE A 416 2.67 17.42 -22.95
C PHE A 416 2.06 16.05 -22.61
N TYR A 417 2.78 15.22 -21.87
CA TYR A 417 2.27 13.91 -21.48
C TYR A 417 1.05 14.00 -20.57
N SER A 418 1.05 14.90 -19.59
CA SER A 418 -0.11 15.08 -18.72
C SER A 418 -1.36 15.49 -19.48
N PHE A 419 -1.22 16.40 -20.44
CA PHE A 419 -2.33 16.80 -21.31
C PHE A 419 -2.79 15.63 -22.19
N ALA A 420 -1.86 14.88 -22.79
CA ALA A 420 -2.18 13.71 -23.61
C ALA A 420 -2.95 12.65 -22.80
N ILE A 421 -2.52 12.34 -21.57
CA ILE A 421 -3.23 11.40 -20.69
C ILE A 421 -4.64 11.89 -20.36
N LEU A 422 -4.80 13.16 -20.02
CA LEU A 422 -6.13 13.72 -19.73
C LEU A 422 -7.04 13.72 -20.99
N ALA A 423 -6.50 14.00 -22.16
CA ALA A 423 -7.25 13.95 -23.42
C ALA A 423 -7.67 12.51 -23.76
N ILE A 424 -6.76 11.52 -23.61
CA ILE A 424 -7.07 10.10 -23.83
C ILE A 424 -8.12 9.63 -22.81
N PHE A 425 -7.96 9.98 -21.53
CA PHE A 425 -8.96 9.67 -20.51
C PHE A 425 -10.33 10.22 -20.87
N ALA A 426 -10.41 11.51 -21.23
CA ALA A 426 -11.66 12.14 -21.61
C ALA A 426 -12.28 11.48 -22.87
N PHE A 427 -11.45 11.12 -23.85
CA PHE A 427 -11.91 10.40 -25.04
C PHE A 427 -12.48 9.01 -24.67
N VAL A 428 -11.78 8.24 -23.82
CA VAL A 428 -12.20 6.89 -23.45
C VAL A 428 -13.45 6.88 -22.56
N GLU A 429 -13.58 7.80 -21.61
CA GLU A 429 -14.68 7.77 -20.64
C GLU A 429 -15.94 8.53 -21.08
N PHE A 430 -15.84 9.47 -22.05
CA PHE A 430 -16.99 10.29 -22.44
C PHE A 430 -17.37 10.16 -23.91
N ILE A 431 -16.55 9.52 -24.76
CA ILE A 431 -16.82 9.40 -26.20
C ILE A 431 -16.99 7.95 -26.64
N ILE A 432 -16.24 7.00 -26.05
CA ILE A 432 -16.37 5.56 -26.29
C ILE A 432 -17.30 4.95 -25.27
#